data_be2a2f54be0ddae587d3adeb798dd131
#
_entry.id   be2a2f54be0ddae587d3adeb798dd131
#
_cell.length_a   1.000
_cell.length_b   1.000
_cell.length_c   1.000
_cell.angle_alpha   90.00
_cell.angle_beta   90.00
_cell.angle_gamma   90.00
#
_symmetry.space_group_name_H-M   'P 1'
#
loop_
_entity.id
_entity.type
_entity.pdbx_description
1 polymer ?
#
loop_
_entity_poly.entity_id
_entity_poly.type
_entity_poly.pdbx_seq_one_letter_code
_entity_poly.pdbx_strand_id
1 'polypeptide(L)'
;MAFFTLLGLLSCGTKFKNLTVEEFQGRLSSGESVQLLDVRTPQEYAEGHVQGAVNIDWLADGFVEAVQATIDPEKDVLIYCRRGRRSAEAADTLSKLGYKRIYNLQDGFNAWKNANMPITVYDVERFYTSASDPIDITLIKHASLAISYKGLSIQVDPVSKLGDNVTDYATFFPEADYVLVTHEHADHFDKEALSLLGGEVITNDNCAKLLDSGKLKNKAKVLANGDSLTLQNGIVVEAVPAYNTSDGREQFHPKGRDNGYILNLDGFRIYIAGDTEDIPEMAGIKDIDVAFLPCNQPYTMTPEQLIHAARMIQPKVLIPYHFSRTNLSGISAALPGVDVRLRRMQ
;
A
#
# COMPACT_ATOMS: atom_id res chain seq x y z
N MET A 1 47.22 32.22 -44.94
CA MET A 1 46.46 31.02 -44.47
C MET A 1 46.13 31.22 -43.02
N ALA A 2 44.90 31.62 -42.74
CA ALA A 2 44.41 31.81 -41.36
C ALA A 2 43.56 30.60 -41.02
N PHE A 3 44.00 29.84 -40.00
CA PHE A 3 43.25 28.72 -39.42
C PHE A 3 42.20 29.29 -38.44
N PHE A 4 40.92 29.24 -38.79
CA PHE A 4 39.82 29.46 -37.89
C PHE A 4 39.55 28.13 -37.18
N THR A 5 39.94 28.05 -35.90
CA THR A 5 39.51 26.98 -34.98
C THR A 5 38.09 27.30 -34.54
N LEU A 6 37.15 26.52 -35.02
CA LEU A 6 35.76 26.57 -34.60
C LEU A 6 35.64 25.86 -33.22
N LEU A 7 35.62 26.65 -32.14
CA LEU A 7 35.24 26.13 -30.81
C LEU A 7 33.75 25.84 -30.86
N GLY A 8 33.41 24.56 -30.98
CA GLY A 8 32.04 24.11 -30.75
C GLY A 8 31.64 24.31 -29.30
N LEU A 9 30.77 25.28 -29.04
CA LEU A 9 30.04 25.40 -27.81
C LEU A 9 29.19 24.15 -27.66
N LEU A 10 29.63 23.19 -26.86
CA LEU A 10 28.79 22.12 -26.34
C LEU A 10 27.70 22.77 -25.50
N SER A 11 26.52 22.93 -26.08
CA SER A 11 25.29 23.24 -25.36
C SER A 11 25.08 22.13 -24.34
N CYS A 12 25.32 22.41 -23.08
CA CYS A 12 24.91 21.57 -21.97
C CYS A 12 23.40 21.69 -21.85
N GLY A 13 22.67 21.01 -22.75
CA GLY A 13 21.22 20.87 -22.65
C GLY A 13 20.88 20.16 -21.35
N THR A 14 19.90 20.66 -20.63
CA THR A 14 19.33 19.99 -19.45
C THR A 14 18.92 18.57 -19.84
N LYS A 15 19.46 17.59 -19.11
CA LYS A 15 19.24 16.17 -19.39
C LYS A 15 17.89 15.66 -18.86
N PHE A 16 17.03 16.55 -18.42
CA PHE A 16 15.66 16.28 -17.97
C PHE A 16 14.76 17.43 -18.40
N LYS A 17 13.43 17.22 -18.40
CA LYS A 17 12.44 18.25 -18.75
C LYS A 17 11.75 18.76 -17.49
N ASN A 18 11.67 20.09 -17.33
CA ASN A 18 10.79 20.72 -16.35
C ASN A 18 9.36 20.76 -16.87
N LEU A 19 8.40 20.43 -16.02
CA LEU A 19 6.96 20.47 -16.31
C LEU A 19 6.25 21.43 -15.37
N THR A 20 5.19 22.08 -15.86
CA THR A 20 4.21 22.75 -15.01
C THR A 20 3.37 21.73 -14.24
N VAL A 21 2.53 22.20 -13.32
CA VAL A 21 1.61 21.32 -12.56
C VAL A 21 0.65 20.59 -13.50
N GLU A 22 0.09 21.30 -14.49
CA GLU A 22 -0.87 20.74 -15.45
C GLU A 22 -0.22 19.70 -16.37
N GLU A 23 0.99 19.97 -16.87
CA GLU A 23 1.74 19.01 -17.69
C GLU A 23 2.13 17.76 -16.89
N PHE A 24 2.52 17.94 -15.61
CA PHE A 24 2.89 16.86 -14.70
C PHE A 24 1.68 15.97 -14.38
N GLN A 25 0.53 16.60 -14.05
CA GLN A 25 -0.74 15.91 -13.84
C GLN A 25 -1.19 15.16 -15.09
N GLY A 26 -1.07 15.80 -16.26
CA GLY A 26 -1.42 15.16 -17.54
C GLY A 26 -0.64 13.88 -17.80
N ARG A 27 0.65 13.83 -17.43
CA ARG A 27 1.45 12.60 -17.54
C ARG A 27 1.05 11.55 -16.50
N LEU A 28 0.76 11.93 -15.26
CA LEU A 28 0.26 10.99 -14.25
C LEU A 28 -1.06 10.32 -14.67
N SER A 29 -1.90 11.05 -15.38
CA SER A 29 -3.24 10.59 -15.83
C SER A 29 -3.25 9.95 -17.21
N SER A 30 -2.12 9.88 -17.93
CA SER A 30 -2.07 9.40 -19.32
C SER A 30 -2.29 7.90 -19.50
N GLY A 31 -2.31 7.12 -18.42
CA GLY A 31 -2.36 5.65 -18.47
C GLY A 31 -1.05 4.99 -18.88
N GLU A 32 0.00 5.77 -19.17
CA GLU A 32 1.34 5.25 -19.39
C GLU A 32 1.96 4.79 -18.06
N SER A 33 2.80 3.75 -18.12
CA SER A 33 3.52 3.27 -16.94
C SER A 33 4.62 4.27 -16.53
N VAL A 34 4.27 5.22 -15.67
CA VAL A 34 5.21 6.20 -15.12
C VAL A 34 5.58 5.82 -13.68
N GLN A 35 6.79 6.18 -13.27
CA GLN A 35 7.26 6.08 -11.90
C GLN A 35 7.29 7.47 -11.28
N LEU A 36 6.70 7.62 -10.11
CA LEU A 36 6.63 8.91 -9.42
C LEU A 36 7.56 8.90 -8.20
N LEU A 37 8.52 9.81 -8.18
CA LEU A 37 9.56 9.89 -7.17
C LEU A 37 9.47 11.21 -6.37
N ASP A 38 9.22 11.10 -5.07
CA ASP A 38 9.31 12.19 -4.11
C ASP A 38 10.70 12.18 -3.44
N VAL A 39 11.50 13.20 -3.70
CA VAL A 39 12.85 13.30 -3.12
C VAL A 39 12.92 14.22 -1.89
N ARG A 40 11.78 14.42 -1.23
CA ARG A 40 11.72 15.14 0.05
C ARG A 40 12.12 14.22 1.21
N THR A 41 12.30 14.82 2.38
CA THR A 41 12.54 14.03 3.59
C THR A 41 11.33 13.16 3.94
N PRO A 42 11.50 12.03 4.65
CA PRO A 42 10.40 11.19 5.10
C PRO A 42 9.34 11.95 5.92
N GLN A 43 9.76 12.97 6.68
CA GLN A 43 8.83 13.82 7.42
C GLN A 43 7.97 14.67 6.48
N GLU A 44 8.59 15.35 5.48
CA GLU A 44 7.84 16.13 4.47
C GLU A 44 6.85 15.26 3.67
N TYR A 45 7.24 14.01 3.38
CA TYR A 45 6.40 13.04 2.69
C TYR A 45 5.19 12.63 3.54
N ALA A 46 5.41 12.34 4.83
CA ALA A 46 4.36 11.94 5.75
C ALA A 46 3.32 13.05 6.03
N GLU A 47 3.71 14.32 5.89
CA GLU A 47 2.79 15.48 6.00
C GLU A 47 1.85 15.61 4.79
N GLY A 48 2.08 14.81 3.74
CA GLY A 48 1.27 14.73 2.52
C GLY A 48 2.15 14.69 1.28
N HIS A 49 1.73 13.90 0.30
CA HIS A 49 2.45 13.66 -0.95
C HIS A 49 1.49 13.44 -2.13
N VAL A 50 2.02 13.40 -3.34
CA VAL A 50 1.24 13.03 -4.53
C VAL A 50 0.99 11.53 -4.50
N GLN A 51 -0.25 11.13 -4.69
CA GLN A 51 -0.65 9.72 -4.63
C GLN A 51 0.20 8.84 -5.57
N GLY A 52 0.69 7.72 -5.06
CA GLY A 52 1.54 6.77 -5.79
C GLY A 52 3.02 7.16 -5.87
N ALA A 53 3.43 8.24 -5.18
CA ALA A 53 4.85 8.60 -5.11
C ALA A 53 5.64 7.64 -4.20
N VAL A 54 6.80 7.21 -4.67
CA VAL A 54 7.80 6.53 -3.85
C VAL A 54 8.71 7.60 -3.22
N ASN A 55 8.93 7.54 -1.92
CA ASN A 55 9.83 8.49 -1.25
C ASN A 55 11.25 7.94 -1.14
N ILE A 56 12.21 8.67 -1.73
CA ILE A 56 13.65 8.43 -1.56
C ILE A 56 14.29 9.80 -1.28
N ASP A 57 14.73 10.02 -0.05
CA ASP A 57 15.25 11.31 0.39
C ASP A 57 16.57 11.65 -0.31
N TRP A 58 16.58 12.75 -1.07
CA TRP A 58 17.77 13.26 -1.75
C TRP A 58 18.92 13.63 -0.79
N LEU A 59 18.59 13.97 0.45
CA LEU A 59 19.56 14.40 1.46
C LEU A 59 20.13 13.23 2.27
N ALA A 60 19.58 12.02 2.11
CA ALA A 60 20.06 10.84 2.81
C ALA A 60 21.31 10.24 2.14
N ASP A 61 22.20 9.71 2.96
CA ASP A 61 23.28 8.84 2.48
C ASP A 61 22.66 7.61 1.79
N GLY A 62 23.23 7.18 0.66
CA GLY A 62 22.73 6.02 -0.09
C GLY A 62 21.57 6.31 -1.05
N PHE A 63 21.29 7.59 -1.37
CA PHE A 63 20.24 7.97 -2.34
C PHE A 63 20.37 7.23 -3.68
N VAL A 64 21.58 7.16 -4.22
CA VAL A 64 21.84 6.55 -5.54
C VAL A 64 21.52 5.06 -5.52
N GLU A 65 21.99 4.36 -4.51
CA GLU A 65 21.76 2.93 -4.31
C GLU A 65 20.26 2.63 -4.15
N ALA A 66 19.56 3.45 -3.37
CA ALA A 66 18.11 3.30 -3.15
C ALA A 66 17.33 3.54 -4.45
N VAL A 67 17.68 4.55 -5.24
CA VAL A 67 17.05 4.80 -6.54
C VAL A 67 17.31 3.64 -7.52
N GLN A 68 18.54 3.17 -7.62
CA GLN A 68 18.88 2.06 -8.52
C GLN A 68 18.18 0.74 -8.15
N ALA A 69 17.90 0.54 -6.87
CA ALA A 69 17.17 -0.62 -6.38
C ALA A 69 15.65 -0.53 -6.61
N THR A 70 15.11 0.69 -6.80
CA THR A 70 13.65 0.91 -6.75
C THR A 70 13.08 1.41 -8.08
N ILE A 71 13.84 2.24 -8.81
CA ILE A 71 13.37 2.96 -10.01
C ILE A 71 14.00 2.35 -11.26
N ASP A 72 13.15 1.89 -12.18
CA ASP A 72 13.55 1.30 -13.46
C ASP A 72 14.06 2.40 -14.43
N PRO A 73 15.31 2.35 -14.90
CA PRO A 73 15.88 3.38 -15.79
C PRO A 73 15.24 3.43 -17.19
N GLU A 74 14.52 2.37 -17.60
CA GLU A 74 13.87 2.30 -18.90
C GLU A 74 12.44 2.86 -18.92
N LYS A 75 11.89 3.24 -17.75
CA LYS A 75 10.57 3.88 -17.63
C LYS A 75 10.65 5.39 -17.46
N ASP A 76 9.54 6.07 -17.70
CA ASP A 76 9.40 7.49 -17.42
C ASP A 76 9.47 7.74 -15.91
N VAL A 77 10.29 8.71 -15.50
CA VAL A 77 10.42 9.11 -14.10
C VAL A 77 9.90 10.54 -13.93
N LEU A 78 8.79 10.67 -13.23
CA LEU A 78 8.31 11.95 -12.75
C LEU A 78 8.89 12.19 -11.36
N ILE A 79 9.55 13.32 -11.16
CA ILE A 79 10.28 13.60 -9.93
C ILE A 79 9.88 14.97 -9.36
N TYR A 80 9.72 15.05 -8.05
CA TYR A 80 9.46 16.32 -7.39
C TYR A 80 10.09 16.40 -6.00
N CYS A 81 10.27 17.64 -5.53
CA CYS A 81 10.56 17.94 -4.15
C CYS A 81 9.66 19.09 -3.66
N ARG A 82 9.99 19.75 -2.57
CA ARG A 82 9.17 20.84 -2.02
C ARG A 82 8.99 22.03 -2.97
N ARG A 83 10.08 22.47 -3.68
CA ARG A 83 10.14 23.69 -4.51
C ARG A 83 10.84 23.46 -5.86
N GLY A 84 11.01 22.25 -6.33
CA GLY A 84 11.63 21.91 -7.62
C GLY A 84 13.16 21.86 -7.63
N ARG A 85 13.87 22.43 -6.65
CA ARG A 85 15.34 22.51 -6.67
C ARG A 85 16.04 21.17 -6.37
N ARG A 86 15.74 20.53 -5.23
CA ARG A 86 16.31 19.21 -4.86
C ARG A 86 16.03 18.17 -5.94
N SER A 87 14.82 18.18 -6.49
CA SER A 87 14.42 17.27 -7.56
C SER A 87 15.12 17.56 -8.89
N ALA A 88 15.46 18.80 -9.20
CA ALA A 88 16.30 19.13 -10.37
C ALA A 88 17.73 18.61 -10.21
N GLU A 89 18.33 18.75 -9.02
CA GLU A 89 19.66 18.21 -8.70
C GLU A 89 19.67 16.66 -8.76
N ALA A 90 18.63 16.04 -8.20
CA ALA A 90 18.42 14.59 -8.29
C ALA A 90 18.22 14.13 -9.73
N ALA A 91 17.40 14.83 -10.52
CA ALA A 91 17.16 14.52 -11.95
C ALA A 91 18.45 14.59 -12.78
N ASP A 92 19.35 15.56 -12.51
CA ASP A 92 20.67 15.61 -13.16
C ASP A 92 21.53 14.39 -12.79
N THR A 93 21.47 13.94 -11.53
CA THR A 93 22.15 12.74 -11.06
C THR A 93 21.59 11.49 -11.73
N LEU A 94 20.25 11.33 -11.77
CA LEU A 94 19.61 10.20 -12.48
C LEU A 94 20.02 10.17 -13.96
N SER A 95 20.07 11.32 -14.62
CA SER A 95 20.50 11.40 -16.02
C SER A 95 21.94 10.90 -16.20
N LYS A 96 22.86 11.20 -15.28
CA LYS A 96 24.23 10.68 -15.30
C LYS A 96 24.31 9.17 -15.06
N LEU A 97 23.31 8.61 -14.35
CA LEU A 97 23.16 7.17 -14.11
C LEU A 97 22.49 6.44 -15.29
N GLY A 98 22.10 7.14 -16.36
CA GLY A 98 21.56 6.54 -17.58
C GLY A 98 20.03 6.59 -17.71
N TYR A 99 19.30 7.17 -16.75
CA TYR A 99 17.86 7.41 -16.89
C TYR A 99 17.61 8.44 -18.00
N LYS A 100 16.76 8.10 -18.98
CA LYS A 100 16.63 8.88 -20.22
C LYS A 100 15.41 9.81 -20.24
N ARG A 101 14.34 9.42 -19.53
CA ARG A 101 13.04 10.11 -19.55
C ARG A 101 12.68 10.61 -18.16
N ILE A 102 13.21 11.77 -17.80
CA ILE A 102 13.07 12.38 -16.47
C ILE A 102 12.32 13.69 -16.61
N TYR A 103 11.28 13.85 -15.81
CA TYR A 103 10.38 15.00 -15.81
C TYR A 103 10.30 15.57 -14.41
N ASN A 104 10.83 16.78 -14.23
CA ASN A 104 10.84 17.46 -12.94
C ASN A 104 9.62 18.38 -12.81
N LEU A 105 8.88 18.31 -11.72
CA LEU A 105 7.87 19.30 -11.35
C LEU A 105 8.60 20.60 -10.95
N GLN A 106 8.57 21.61 -11.85
CA GLN A 106 9.44 22.79 -11.78
C GLN A 106 9.36 23.54 -10.45
N ASP A 107 8.15 23.79 -9.96
CA ASP A 107 7.90 24.55 -8.73
C ASP A 107 7.55 23.65 -7.53
N GLY A 108 7.66 22.31 -7.73
CA GLY A 108 7.55 21.28 -6.73
C GLY A 108 6.18 21.14 -6.06
N PHE A 109 6.15 20.43 -4.95
CA PHE A 109 4.95 20.08 -4.21
C PHE A 109 4.16 21.29 -3.70
N ASN A 110 4.85 22.42 -3.42
CA ASN A 110 4.14 23.63 -3.03
C ASN A 110 3.23 24.16 -4.15
N ALA A 111 3.68 24.14 -5.41
CA ALA A 111 2.87 24.53 -6.54
C ALA A 111 1.72 23.53 -6.77
N TRP A 112 1.96 22.23 -6.62
CA TRP A 112 0.94 21.19 -6.66
C TRP A 112 -0.20 21.45 -5.66
N LYS A 113 0.14 21.76 -4.41
CA LYS A 113 -0.84 22.11 -3.37
C LYS A 113 -1.59 23.40 -3.70
N ASN A 114 -0.89 24.44 -4.15
CA ASN A 114 -1.48 25.73 -4.47
C ASN A 114 -2.45 25.63 -5.67
N ALA A 115 -2.24 24.68 -6.58
CA ALA A 115 -3.15 24.38 -7.67
C ALA A 115 -4.34 23.48 -7.24
N ASN A 116 -4.49 23.19 -5.94
CA ASN A 116 -5.50 22.29 -5.36
C ASN A 116 -5.49 20.88 -5.99
N MET A 117 -4.33 20.41 -6.40
CA MET A 117 -4.19 19.05 -6.92
C MET A 117 -4.26 18.01 -5.79
N PRO A 118 -4.75 16.79 -6.07
CA PRO A 118 -4.91 15.75 -5.06
C PRO A 118 -3.61 15.42 -4.31
N ILE A 119 -3.70 15.31 -3.01
CA ILE A 119 -2.63 14.84 -2.14
C ILE A 119 -3.16 13.73 -1.24
N THR A 120 -2.27 12.87 -0.77
CA THR A 120 -2.56 11.83 0.23
C THR A 120 -1.52 11.88 1.33
N VAL A 121 -1.86 11.32 2.50
CA VAL A 121 -0.95 11.04 3.60
C VAL A 121 -0.68 9.53 3.71
N TYR A 122 -1.29 8.74 2.82
CA TYR A 122 -1.23 7.28 2.81
C TYR A 122 -0.44 6.76 1.62
N ASP A 123 0.34 5.71 1.84
CA ASP A 123 0.99 4.95 0.77
C ASP A 123 -0.04 4.19 -0.04
N VAL A 124 0.12 4.15 -1.35
CA VAL A 124 -0.74 3.40 -2.28
C VAL A 124 0.12 2.48 -3.13
N GLU A 125 -0.18 1.19 -3.05
CA GLU A 125 0.39 0.17 -3.92
C GLU A 125 -0.53 -0.06 -5.11
N ARG A 126 -0.03 0.13 -6.33
CA ARG A 126 -0.80 -0.14 -7.55
C ARG A 126 -0.37 -1.45 -8.19
N PHE A 127 -1.35 -2.27 -8.49
CA PHE A 127 -1.23 -3.53 -9.21
C PHE A 127 -2.16 -3.55 -10.41
N TYR A 128 -2.06 -4.59 -11.23
CA TYR A 128 -2.91 -4.75 -12.41
C TYR A 128 -3.36 -6.21 -12.53
N THR A 129 -4.61 -6.43 -12.92
CA THR A 129 -5.10 -7.74 -13.33
C THR A 129 -4.45 -8.17 -14.66
N SER A 130 -4.65 -9.41 -15.06
CA SER A 130 -4.20 -9.90 -16.38
C SER A 130 -4.86 -9.14 -17.55
N ALA A 131 -6.03 -8.53 -17.32
CA ALA A 131 -6.72 -7.66 -18.27
C ALA A 131 -6.24 -6.20 -18.23
N SER A 132 -5.20 -5.90 -17.44
CA SER A 132 -4.65 -4.56 -17.21
C SER A 132 -5.59 -3.61 -16.46
N ASP A 133 -6.60 -4.11 -15.76
CA ASP A 133 -7.41 -3.29 -14.87
C ASP A 133 -6.61 -2.91 -13.61
N PRO A 134 -6.56 -1.64 -13.23
CA PRO A 134 -5.79 -1.19 -12.07
C PRO A 134 -6.47 -1.61 -10.77
N ILE A 135 -5.64 -2.01 -9.80
CA ILE A 135 -6.00 -2.27 -8.41
C ILE A 135 -5.15 -1.36 -7.54
N ASP A 136 -5.76 -0.43 -6.82
CA ASP A 136 -5.07 0.43 -5.88
C ASP A 136 -5.32 -0.07 -4.45
N ILE A 137 -4.25 -0.34 -3.71
CA ILE A 137 -4.31 -0.72 -2.30
C ILE A 137 -3.70 0.41 -1.49
N THR A 138 -4.53 1.15 -0.77
CA THR A 138 -4.09 2.20 0.15
C THR A 138 -3.78 1.59 1.51
N LEU A 139 -2.57 1.84 1.98
CA LEU A 139 -2.08 1.39 3.28
C LEU A 139 -2.40 2.48 4.31
N ILE A 140 -3.38 2.26 5.17
CA ILE A 140 -3.89 3.32 6.05
C ILE A 140 -3.08 3.37 7.33
N LYS A 141 -3.20 2.35 8.15
CA LYS A 141 -2.41 2.16 9.38
C LYS A 141 -2.66 0.76 9.94
N HIS A 142 -1.70 0.25 10.70
CA HIS A 142 -1.84 -1.00 11.46
C HIS A 142 -2.31 -2.17 10.59
N ALA A 143 -3.61 -2.53 10.64
CA ALA A 143 -4.24 -3.52 9.78
C ALA A 143 -5.26 -2.93 8.80
N SER A 144 -5.47 -1.60 8.85
CA SER A 144 -6.47 -0.94 8.02
C SER A 144 -5.97 -0.71 6.59
N LEU A 145 -6.76 -1.18 5.61
CA LEU A 145 -6.49 -1.06 4.17
C LEU A 145 -7.72 -0.52 3.44
N ALA A 146 -7.50 0.16 2.31
CA ALA A 146 -8.56 0.44 1.34
C ALA A 146 -8.16 -0.10 -0.03
N ILE A 147 -9.04 -0.83 -0.70
CA ILE A 147 -8.81 -1.42 -2.01
C ILE A 147 -9.81 -0.79 -2.98
N SER A 148 -9.28 -0.20 -4.06
CA SER A 148 -10.10 0.33 -5.16
C SER A 148 -9.93 -0.52 -6.40
N TYR A 149 -11.06 -1.00 -6.95
CA TYR A 149 -11.07 -1.84 -8.14
C TYR A 149 -12.37 -1.65 -8.93
N LYS A 150 -12.27 -1.32 -10.23
CA LYS A 150 -13.42 -1.10 -11.13
C LYS A 150 -14.52 -0.22 -10.54
N GLY A 151 -14.10 0.88 -9.89
CA GLY A 151 -15.00 1.86 -9.27
C GLY A 151 -15.61 1.42 -7.93
N LEU A 152 -15.28 0.23 -7.43
CA LEU A 152 -15.68 -0.22 -6.09
C LEU A 152 -14.60 0.14 -5.06
N SER A 153 -15.05 0.50 -3.86
CA SER A 153 -14.24 0.74 -2.68
C SER A 153 -14.49 -0.33 -1.62
N ILE A 154 -13.43 -1.07 -1.28
CA ILE A 154 -13.46 -2.12 -0.25
C ILE A 154 -12.52 -1.69 0.88
N GLN A 155 -13.05 -1.55 2.08
CA GLN A 155 -12.26 -1.25 3.28
C GLN A 155 -12.00 -2.53 4.07
N VAL A 156 -10.85 -2.59 4.76
CA VAL A 156 -10.49 -3.71 5.64
C VAL A 156 -10.11 -3.16 6.99
N ASP A 157 -10.69 -3.72 8.03
CA ASP A 157 -10.45 -3.39 9.44
C ASP A 157 -10.33 -1.88 9.68
N PRO A 158 -11.34 -1.07 9.30
CA PRO A 158 -11.26 0.37 9.43
C PRO A 158 -11.34 0.81 10.89
N VAL A 159 -10.35 1.60 11.34
CA VAL A 159 -10.27 2.13 12.69
C VAL A 159 -10.02 3.63 12.67
N SER A 160 -10.92 4.43 13.22
CA SER A 160 -10.83 5.90 13.27
C SER A 160 -9.65 6.37 14.11
N LYS A 161 -9.44 5.72 15.27
CA LYS A 161 -8.40 6.12 16.22
C LYS A 161 -7.65 4.91 16.79
N LEU A 162 -6.32 4.95 16.67
CA LEU A 162 -5.42 3.97 17.28
C LEU A 162 -4.28 4.72 18.01
N GLY A 163 -4.30 4.74 19.34
CA GLY A 163 -3.41 5.60 20.12
C GLY A 163 -3.59 7.07 19.74
N ASP A 164 -2.51 7.74 19.35
CA ASP A 164 -2.54 9.13 18.89
C ASP A 164 -2.81 9.26 17.38
N ASN A 165 -2.83 8.15 16.64
CA ASN A 165 -3.08 8.15 15.21
C ASN A 165 -4.58 8.20 14.90
N VAL A 166 -5.02 9.29 14.26
CA VAL A 166 -6.40 9.49 13.80
C VAL A 166 -6.46 9.37 12.29
N THR A 167 -7.41 8.57 11.79
CA THR A 167 -7.74 8.47 10.36
C THR A 167 -8.98 9.29 10.07
N ASP A 168 -8.85 10.27 9.18
CA ASP A 168 -9.99 11.05 8.71
C ASP A 168 -10.66 10.31 7.54
N TYR A 169 -11.53 9.35 7.88
CA TYR A 169 -12.29 8.59 6.89
C TYR A 169 -13.22 9.48 6.07
N ALA A 170 -13.82 10.51 6.67
CA ALA A 170 -14.75 11.39 5.99
C ALA A 170 -14.08 12.16 4.83
N THR A 171 -12.81 12.55 5.00
CA THR A 171 -12.06 13.27 3.96
C THR A 171 -11.42 12.34 2.92
N PHE A 172 -10.80 11.24 3.37
CA PHE A 172 -9.98 10.41 2.48
C PHE A 172 -10.72 9.19 1.92
N PHE A 173 -11.77 8.73 2.62
CA PHE A 173 -12.52 7.52 2.27
C PHE A 173 -14.02 7.74 2.53
N PRO A 174 -14.68 8.66 1.82
CA PRO A 174 -16.02 9.13 2.20
C PRO A 174 -17.12 8.07 2.14
N GLU A 175 -16.93 7.04 1.31
CA GLU A 175 -17.89 5.94 1.15
C GLU A 175 -17.16 4.64 0.83
N ALA A 176 -17.69 3.52 1.30
CA ALA A 176 -17.28 2.18 0.92
C ALA A 176 -18.46 1.40 0.36
N ASP A 177 -18.25 0.57 -0.65
CA ASP A 177 -19.24 -0.41 -1.10
C ASP A 177 -19.29 -1.58 -0.13
N TYR A 178 -18.09 -2.03 0.31
CA TYR A 178 -17.90 -3.16 1.22
C TYR A 178 -16.90 -2.85 2.31
N VAL A 179 -17.12 -3.43 3.49
CA VAL A 179 -16.17 -3.37 4.60
C VAL A 179 -15.92 -4.79 5.11
N LEU A 180 -14.69 -5.28 5.00
CA LEU A 180 -14.26 -6.54 5.58
C LEU A 180 -13.77 -6.29 7.01
N VAL A 181 -14.25 -7.08 7.96
CA VAL A 181 -13.79 -7.04 9.36
C VAL A 181 -13.33 -8.43 9.77
N THR A 182 -12.06 -8.53 10.14
CA THR A 182 -11.42 -9.82 10.46
C THR A 182 -11.86 -10.35 11.82
N HIS A 183 -11.91 -9.49 12.85
CA HIS A 183 -12.29 -9.86 14.21
C HIS A 183 -12.66 -8.65 15.06
N GLU A 184 -13.08 -8.88 16.32
CA GLU A 184 -13.72 -7.90 17.17
C GLU A 184 -12.77 -7.03 18.03
N HIS A 185 -11.46 -7.19 17.96
CA HIS A 185 -10.56 -6.35 18.74
C HIS A 185 -10.61 -4.88 18.28
N ALA A 186 -10.40 -3.97 19.23
CA ALA A 186 -10.62 -2.53 19.01
C ALA A 186 -9.67 -1.88 17.97
N ASP A 187 -8.60 -2.54 17.62
CA ASP A 187 -7.64 -2.14 16.58
C ASP A 187 -8.01 -2.68 15.18
N HIS A 188 -9.15 -3.42 15.07
CA HIS A 188 -9.72 -3.95 13.82
C HIS A 188 -11.21 -3.63 13.66
N PHE A 189 -11.94 -3.45 14.76
CA PHE A 189 -13.39 -3.24 14.79
C PHE A 189 -13.75 -1.92 15.45
N ASP A 190 -14.11 -0.92 14.63
CA ASP A 190 -14.52 0.40 15.09
C ASP A 190 -15.89 0.78 14.52
N LYS A 191 -16.91 0.81 15.38
CA LYS A 191 -18.29 1.15 14.99
C LYS A 191 -18.44 2.55 14.41
N GLU A 192 -17.60 3.50 14.83
CA GLU A 192 -17.61 4.86 14.29
C GLU A 192 -17.12 4.86 12.84
N ALA A 193 -15.98 4.23 12.56
CA ALA A 193 -15.45 4.07 11.21
C ALA A 193 -16.44 3.33 10.30
N LEU A 194 -17.01 2.22 10.77
CA LEU A 194 -18.02 1.45 10.04
C LEU A 194 -19.26 2.29 9.71
N SER A 195 -19.69 3.14 10.65
CA SER A 195 -20.84 4.02 10.45
C SER A 195 -20.56 5.13 9.43
N LEU A 196 -19.36 5.69 9.44
CA LEU A 196 -18.91 6.72 8.49
C LEU A 196 -18.81 6.18 7.07
N LEU A 197 -18.23 4.99 6.91
CA LEU A 197 -18.02 4.35 5.61
C LEU A 197 -19.30 3.79 4.99
N GLY A 198 -20.22 3.29 5.77
CA GLY A 198 -21.58 2.94 5.40
C GLY A 198 -21.78 1.73 4.49
N GLY A 199 -20.78 1.05 4.00
CA GLY A 199 -20.85 -0.10 3.10
C GLY A 199 -21.54 -1.36 3.66
N GLU A 200 -21.64 -2.43 2.85
CA GLU A 200 -22.05 -3.75 3.34
C GLU A 200 -20.90 -4.35 4.15
N VAL A 201 -21.16 -4.73 5.41
CA VAL A 201 -20.14 -5.30 6.30
C VAL A 201 -20.07 -6.82 6.10
N ILE A 202 -18.88 -7.34 5.81
CA ILE A 202 -18.59 -8.78 5.68
C ILE A 202 -17.68 -9.15 6.85
N THR A 203 -18.11 -10.07 7.68
CA THR A 203 -17.43 -10.34 8.95
C THR A 203 -17.76 -11.74 9.51
N ASN A 204 -17.16 -12.07 10.66
CA ASN A 204 -17.48 -13.27 11.42
C ASN A 204 -18.72 -13.09 12.32
N ASP A 205 -19.18 -14.16 12.93
CA ASP A 205 -20.38 -14.17 13.78
C ASP A 205 -20.22 -13.30 15.05
N ASN A 206 -19.01 -13.22 15.61
CA ASN A 206 -18.75 -12.40 16.81
C ASN A 206 -18.88 -10.91 16.50
N CYS A 207 -18.25 -10.42 15.46
CA CYS A 207 -18.38 -9.03 15.02
C CYS A 207 -19.83 -8.69 14.66
N ALA A 208 -20.52 -9.59 13.95
CA ALA A 208 -21.93 -9.38 13.56
C ALA A 208 -22.84 -9.23 14.77
N LYS A 209 -22.58 -9.95 15.88
CA LYS A 209 -23.32 -9.81 17.16
C LYS A 209 -23.06 -8.47 17.85
N LEU A 210 -21.88 -7.89 17.64
CA LEU A 210 -21.49 -6.60 18.22
C LEU A 210 -22.02 -5.41 17.42
N LEU A 211 -22.45 -5.59 16.17
CA LEU A 211 -23.11 -4.55 15.40
C LEU A 211 -24.47 -4.24 16.02
N ASP A 212 -24.70 -2.97 16.34
CA ASP A 212 -25.94 -2.51 16.93
C ASP A 212 -27.13 -2.71 15.98
N SER A 213 -28.34 -2.79 16.57
CA SER A 213 -29.57 -2.82 15.79
C SER A 213 -29.69 -1.54 14.95
N GLY A 214 -29.53 -1.62 13.66
CA GLY A 214 -29.57 -0.46 12.75
C GLY A 214 -29.12 -0.81 11.33
N LYS A 215 -28.79 0.22 10.56
CA LYS A 215 -28.41 0.07 9.14
C LYS A 215 -27.24 -0.89 8.93
N LEU A 216 -26.23 -0.84 9.80
CA LEU A 216 -25.04 -1.70 9.69
C LEU A 216 -25.37 -3.17 9.90
N LYS A 217 -26.14 -3.50 10.95
CA LYS A 217 -26.53 -4.89 11.23
C LYS A 217 -27.34 -5.51 10.09
N ASN A 218 -28.23 -4.74 9.49
CA ASN A 218 -29.07 -5.21 8.39
C ASN A 218 -28.29 -5.41 7.07
N LYS A 219 -27.09 -4.84 6.98
CA LYS A 219 -26.17 -4.98 5.83
C LYS A 219 -25.05 -5.99 6.10
N ALA A 220 -24.95 -6.55 7.31
CA ALA A 220 -23.88 -7.47 7.64
C ALA A 220 -24.09 -8.84 6.98
N LYS A 221 -23.04 -9.36 6.33
CA LYS A 221 -22.91 -10.73 5.85
C LYS A 221 -21.93 -11.47 6.74
N VAL A 222 -22.39 -12.56 7.31
CA VAL A 222 -21.54 -13.42 8.15
C VAL A 222 -20.92 -14.50 7.27
N LEU A 223 -19.59 -14.62 7.34
CA LEU A 223 -18.84 -15.72 6.75
C LEU A 223 -18.12 -16.48 7.87
N ALA A 224 -18.26 -17.80 7.88
CA ALA A 224 -17.41 -18.69 8.66
C ALA A 224 -16.15 -19.06 7.85
N ASN A 225 -15.11 -19.57 8.54
CA ASN A 225 -13.93 -20.07 7.86
C ASN A 225 -14.30 -21.13 6.81
N GLY A 226 -13.91 -20.94 5.56
CA GLY A 226 -14.24 -21.78 4.41
C GLY A 226 -15.43 -21.30 3.57
N ASP A 227 -16.18 -20.31 4.05
CA ASP A 227 -17.26 -19.71 3.25
C ASP A 227 -16.70 -18.73 2.20
N SER A 228 -17.49 -18.52 1.15
CA SER A 228 -17.20 -17.51 0.13
C SER A 228 -18.42 -16.70 -0.25
N LEU A 229 -18.20 -15.47 -0.72
CA LEU A 229 -19.23 -14.54 -1.18
C LEU A 229 -18.78 -13.87 -2.48
N THR A 230 -19.66 -13.84 -3.46
CA THR A 230 -19.43 -13.07 -4.69
C THR A 230 -20.02 -11.67 -4.54
N LEU A 231 -19.20 -10.66 -4.69
CA LEU A 231 -19.56 -9.24 -4.68
C LEU A 231 -19.86 -8.73 -6.09
N GLN A 232 -20.13 -7.44 -6.20
CA GLN A 232 -20.26 -6.76 -7.51
C GLN A 232 -18.98 -6.95 -8.34
N ASN A 233 -19.10 -6.79 -9.65
CA ASN A 233 -18.02 -6.97 -10.63
C ASN A 233 -17.32 -8.35 -10.57
N GLY A 234 -17.99 -9.37 -10.00
CA GLY A 234 -17.46 -10.73 -9.94
C GLY A 234 -16.32 -10.94 -8.93
N ILE A 235 -16.07 -9.96 -8.05
CA ILE A 235 -15.09 -10.11 -6.97
C ILE A 235 -15.54 -11.23 -6.03
N VAL A 236 -14.65 -12.18 -5.74
CA VAL A 236 -14.92 -13.26 -4.78
C VAL A 236 -14.14 -13.01 -3.50
N VAL A 237 -14.83 -13.02 -2.37
CA VAL A 237 -14.23 -12.97 -1.02
C VAL A 237 -14.36 -14.37 -0.40
N GLU A 238 -13.23 -14.95 -0.01
CA GLU A 238 -13.15 -16.22 0.71
C GLU A 238 -12.73 -15.94 2.15
N ALA A 239 -13.47 -16.43 3.14
CA ALA A 239 -13.06 -16.36 4.55
C ALA A 239 -12.17 -17.57 4.87
N VAL A 240 -10.98 -17.30 5.39
CA VAL A 240 -10.00 -18.32 5.77
C VAL A 240 -9.71 -18.24 7.28
N PRO A 241 -9.21 -19.31 7.92
CA PRO A 241 -8.89 -19.28 9.35
C PRO A 241 -7.81 -18.26 9.69
N ALA A 242 -8.00 -17.58 10.84
CA ALA A 242 -7.01 -16.75 11.50
C ALA A 242 -7.02 -17.10 12.99
N TYR A 243 -5.89 -17.55 13.55
CA TYR A 243 -5.81 -17.93 14.97
C TYR A 243 -4.36 -18.09 15.45
N ASN A 244 -4.17 -18.13 16.77
CA ASN A 244 -2.88 -18.39 17.38
C ASN A 244 -2.74 -19.87 17.78
N THR A 245 -1.50 -20.38 17.67
CA THR A 245 -1.13 -21.77 17.94
C THR A 245 -0.12 -21.94 19.06
N SER A 246 0.58 -20.87 19.45
CA SER A 246 1.61 -20.89 20.49
C SER A 246 1.00 -21.02 21.88
N ASP A 247 1.58 -21.86 22.72
CA ASP A 247 1.14 -22.10 24.11
C ASP A 247 0.95 -20.78 24.87
N GLY A 248 -0.24 -20.59 25.44
CA GLY A 248 -0.62 -19.40 26.21
C GLY A 248 -0.92 -18.17 25.37
N ARG A 249 -1.05 -18.30 24.05
CA ARG A 249 -1.46 -17.20 23.16
C ARG A 249 -2.78 -17.45 22.44
N GLU A 250 -3.30 -18.66 22.48
CA GLU A 250 -4.54 -19.08 21.80
C GLU A 250 -5.75 -18.25 22.27
N GLN A 251 -5.69 -17.71 23.50
CA GLN A 251 -6.77 -16.87 24.02
C GLN A 251 -6.90 -15.53 23.28
N PHE A 252 -5.83 -15.01 22.65
CA PHE A 252 -5.91 -13.78 21.88
C PHE A 252 -6.76 -13.99 20.62
N HIS A 253 -6.49 -15.05 19.88
CA HIS A 253 -7.20 -15.42 18.65
C HIS A 253 -7.49 -16.92 18.64
N PRO A 254 -8.61 -17.34 19.24
CA PRO A 254 -8.99 -18.76 19.30
C PRO A 254 -9.32 -19.31 17.93
N LYS A 255 -8.94 -20.58 17.69
CA LYS A 255 -9.24 -21.28 16.43
C LYS A 255 -10.74 -21.32 16.14
N GLY A 256 -11.13 -20.97 14.90
CA GLY A 256 -12.49 -21.03 14.40
C GLY A 256 -13.36 -19.81 14.74
N ARG A 257 -12.78 -18.76 15.36
CA ARG A 257 -13.48 -17.52 15.68
C ARG A 257 -13.26 -16.43 14.64
N ASP A 258 -12.02 -16.19 14.27
CA ASP A 258 -11.61 -15.03 13.49
C ASP A 258 -11.39 -15.40 12.02
N ASN A 259 -11.51 -14.43 11.14
CA ASN A 259 -11.31 -14.59 9.71
C ASN A 259 -10.06 -13.84 9.24
N GLY A 260 -9.26 -14.50 8.37
CA GLY A 260 -8.57 -13.81 7.31
C GLY A 260 -9.43 -13.81 6.06
N TYR A 261 -9.03 -13.07 5.02
CA TYR A 261 -9.76 -13.00 3.76
C TYR A 261 -8.83 -13.18 2.56
N ILE A 262 -9.32 -13.89 1.54
CA ILE A 262 -8.72 -13.88 0.21
C ILE A 262 -9.70 -13.21 -0.74
N LEU A 263 -9.26 -12.12 -1.37
CA LEU A 263 -10.01 -11.44 -2.43
C LEU A 263 -9.48 -11.89 -3.77
N ASN A 264 -10.36 -12.33 -4.65
CA ASN A 264 -10.05 -12.63 -6.05
C ASN A 264 -10.67 -11.56 -6.95
N LEU A 265 -9.83 -10.77 -7.60
CA LEU A 265 -10.15 -9.64 -8.46
C LEU A 265 -9.78 -10.03 -9.91
N ASP A 266 -10.67 -10.74 -10.61
CA ASP A 266 -10.42 -11.26 -11.97
C ASP A 266 -9.10 -12.05 -12.08
N GLY A 267 -8.85 -12.95 -11.12
CA GLY A 267 -7.65 -13.79 -11.06
C GLY A 267 -6.47 -13.19 -10.31
N PHE A 268 -6.49 -11.87 -9.97
CA PHE A 268 -5.52 -11.28 -9.06
C PHE A 268 -5.96 -11.55 -7.61
N ARG A 269 -5.12 -12.25 -6.84
CA ARG A 269 -5.47 -12.74 -5.51
C ARG A 269 -4.72 -12.00 -4.41
N ILE A 270 -5.49 -11.40 -3.47
CA ILE A 270 -4.96 -10.68 -2.31
C ILE A 270 -5.30 -11.49 -1.06
N TYR A 271 -4.31 -11.88 -0.28
CA TYR A 271 -4.50 -12.51 1.03
C TYR A 271 -4.27 -11.50 2.15
N ILE A 272 -5.26 -11.32 3.00
CA ILE A 272 -5.24 -10.48 4.20
C ILE A 272 -5.42 -11.43 5.38
N ALA A 273 -4.36 -11.66 6.14
CA ALA A 273 -4.34 -12.74 7.11
C ALA A 273 -5.20 -12.50 8.35
N GLY A 274 -5.51 -11.22 8.69
CA GLY A 274 -6.04 -10.88 10.00
C GLY A 274 -4.99 -11.11 11.08
N ASP A 275 -5.40 -11.22 12.33
CA ASP A 275 -4.50 -11.54 13.43
C ASP A 275 -4.39 -13.05 13.58
N THR A 276 -3.21 -13.56 13.29
CA THR A 276 -2.92 -15.00 13.25
C THR A 276 -1.43 -15.27 13.49
N GLU A 277 -1.11 -16.47 13.89
CA GLU A 277 0.24 -17.05 13.75
C GLU A 277 0.35 -17.84 12.42
N ASP A 278 1.49 -18.49 12.20
CA ASP A 278 1.82 -19.28 10.99
C ASP A 278 1.10 -20.65 11.00
N ILE A 279 -0.21 -20.62 10.84
CA ILE A 279 -1.09 -21.79 10.96
C ILE A 279 -0.92 -22.79 9.80
N PRO A 280 -1.14 -24.11 10.04
CA PRO A 280 -0.94 -25.13 9.01
C PRO A 280 -1.80 -24.95 7.74
N GLU A 281 -2.99 -24.36 7.88
CA GLU A 281 -3.92 -24.08 6.78
C GLU A 281 -3.32 -23.16 5.72
N MET A 282 -2.32 -22.33 6.07
CA MET A 282 -1.61 -21.45 5.12
C MET A 282 -0.89 -22.24 4.02
N ALA A 283 -0.51 -23.50 4.27
CA ALA A 283 0.08 -24.36 3.25
C ALA A 283 -0.88 -24.66 2.08
N GLY A 284 -2.20 -24.53 2.29
CA GLY A 284 -3.23 -24.67 1.26
C GLY A 284 -3.54 -23.38 0.51
N ILE A 285 -3.08 -22.22 0.98
CA ILE A 285 -3.28 -20.91 0.34
C ILE A 285 -2.26 -20.78 -0.79
N LYS A 286 -2.73 -20.70 -2.05
CA LYS A 286 -1.87 -20.72 -3.25
C LYS A 286 -2.23 -19.59 -4.21
N ASP A 287 -1.31 -19.32 -5.14
CA ASP A 287 -1.49 -18.36 -6.23
C ASP A 287 -1.83 -16.94 -5.72
N ILE A 288 -1.14 -16.52 -4.66
CA ILE A 288 -1.31 -15.21 -4.04
C ILE A 288 -0.39 -14.18 -4.72
N ASP A 289 -1.00 -13.14 -5.28
CA ASP A 289 -0.27 -12.02 -5.86
C ASP A 289 0.27 -11.09 -4.77
N VAL A 290 -0.56 -10.77 -3.77
CA VAL A 290 -0.15 -9.93 -2.63
C VAL A 290 -0.63 -10.56 -1.33
N ALA A 291 0.26 -10.71 -0.35
CA ALA A 291 -0.08 -11.14 1.00
C ALA A 291 0.19 -10.04 2.02
N PHE A 292 -0.77 -9.80 2.91
CA PHE A 292 -0.63 -9.01 4.12
C PHE A 292 -0.55 -9.95 5.30
N LEU A 293 0.62 -10.02 5.95
CA LEU A 293 0.87 -10.90 7.09
C LEU A 293 1.25 -10.08 8.34
N PRO A 294 0.63 -10.34 9.51
CA PRO A 294 0.90 -9.60 10.73
C PRO A 294 2.21 -10.04 11.39
N CYS A 295 2.85 -9.13 12.14
CA CYS A 295 4.09 -9.44 12.85
C CYS A 295 4.22 -8.63 14.15
N ASN A 296 3.35 -8.88 15.13
CA ASN A 296 3.29 -8.11 16.38
C ASN A 296 3.16 -9.02 17.61
N GLN A 297 4.26 -9.25 18.30
CA GLN A 297 4.26 -10.05 19.51
C GLN A 297 3.66 -9.32 20.72
N PRO A 298 2.93 -9.99 21.62
CA PRO A 298 2.63 -11.44 21.66
C PRO A 298 1.36 -11.86 20.89
N TYR A 299 0.76 -10.97 20.15
CA TYR A 299 -0.61 -11.12 19.61
C TYR A 299 -0.64 -11.92 18.28
N THR A 300 0.39 -11.75 17.45
CA THR A 300 0.48 -12.37 16.13
C THR A 300 1.85 -13.00 15.90
N MET A 301 2.35 -13.10 14.67
CA MET A 301 3.60 -13.75 14.31
C MET A 301 4.85 -13.10 14.91
N THR A 302 5.87 -13.90 15.21
CA THR A 302 7.25 -13.44 15.28
C THR A 302 7.80 -13.21 13.86
N PRO A 303 8.95 -12.53 13.69
CA PRO A 303 9.60 -12.45 12.38
C PRO A 303 9.90 -13.82 11.76
N GLU A 304 10.27 -14.83 12.55
CA GLU A 304 10.51 -16.20 12.10
C GLU A 304 9.23 -16.89 11.63
N GLN A 305 8.12 -16.72 12.37
CA GLN A 305 6.80 -17.23 11.98
C GLN A 305 6.30 -16.56 10.69
N LEU A 306 6.50 -15.24 10.54
CA LEU A 306 6.15 -14.51 9.32
C LEU A 306 6.93 -15.05 8.10
N ILE A 307 8.24 -15.30 8.26
CA ILE A 307 9.06 -15.91 7.22
C ILE A 307 8.56 -17.33 6.90
N HIS A 308 8.20 -18.12 7.90
CA HIS A 308 7.66 -19.47 7.72
C HIS A 308 6.31 -19.43 6.99
N ALA A 309 5.37 -18.57 7.40
CA ALA A 309 4.10 -18.35 6.73
C ALA A 309 4.28 -17.95 5.25
N ALA A 310 5.16 -16.99 4.99
CA ALA A 310 5.46 -16.55 3.63
C ALA A 310 6.04 -17.68 2.75
N ARG A 311 6.86 -18.58 3.33
CA ARG A 311 7.36 -19.77 2.61
C ARG A 311 6.29 -20.82 2.33
N MET A 312 5.27 -20.95 3.18
CA MET A 312 4.13 -21.84 2.93
C MET A 312 3.22 -21.30 1.80
N ILE A 313 2.94 -20.00 1.83
CA ILE A 313 2.03 -19.32 0.89
C ILE A 313 2.72 -19.06 -0.46
N GLN A 314 3.98 -18.65 -0.44
CA GLN A 314 4.79 -18.23 -1.60
C GLN A 314 4.13 -17.08 -2.40
N PRO A 315 3.76 -15.95 -1.76
CA PRO A 315 3.16 -14.84 -2.46
C PRO A 315 4.17 -14.18 -3.40
N LYS A 316 3.70 -13.53 -4.48
CA LYS A 316 4.58 -12.74 -5.36
C LYS A 316 5.08 -11.49 -4.63
N VAL A 317 4.18 -10.83 -3.88
CA VAL A 317 4.49 -9.66 -3.05
C VAL A 317 4.07 -9.94 -1.61
N LEU A 318 4.94 -9.64 -0.65
CA LEU A 318 4.66 -9.66 0.77
C LEU A 318 4.73 -8.24 1.34
N ILE A 319 3.65 -7.80 1.97
CA ILE A 319 3.60 -6.54 2.71
C ILE A 319 3.31 -6.88 4.17
N PRO A 320 4.33 -6.91 5.04
CA PRO A 320 4.10 -7.05 6.48
C PRO A 320 3.27 -5.88 7.00
N TYR A 321 2.25 -6.18 7.79
CA TYR A 321 1.38 -5.20 8.39
C TYR A 321 1.16 -5.52 9.87
N HIS A 322 0.42 -4.71 10.63
CA HIS A 322 0.19 -4.96 12.08
C HIS A 322 1.49 -5.32 12.83
N PHE A 323 2.57 -4.55 12.61
CA PHE A 323 3.89 -4.89 13.18
C PHE A 323 4.35 -3.96 14.30
N SER A 324 3.63 -2.86 14.58
CA SER A 324 3.96 -1.90 15.64
C SER A 324 5.46 -1.56 15.69
N ARG A 325 6.16 -1.98 16.75
CA ARG A 325 7.60 -1.76 16.94
C ARG A 325 8.48 -2.97 16.60
N THR A 326 7.90 -4.01 15.99
CA THR A 326 8.65 -5.21 15.61
C THR A 326 9.72 -4.85 14.58
N ASN A 327 10.93 -5.33 14.80
CA ASN A 327 12.03 -5.16 13.85
C ASN A 327 11.86 -6.14 12.68
N LEU A 328 11.57 -5.60 11.51
CA LEU A 328 11.40 -6.37 10.27
C LEU A 328 12.67 -6.46 9.42
N SER A 329 13.82 -5.97 9.92
CA SER A 329 15.10 -6.08 9.20
C SER A 329 15.46 -7.54 8.96
N GLY A 330 15.96 -7.84 7.77
CA GLY A 330 16.36 -9.21 7.38
C GLY A 330 15.25 -10.09 6.80
N ILE A 331 13.96 -9.72 6.88
CA ILE A 331 12.86 -10.51 6.29
C ILE A 331 13.03 -10.63 4.77
N SER A 332 13.35 -9.55 4.09
CA SER A 332 13.58 -9.57 2.64
C SER A 332 14.74 -10.51 2.25
N ALA A 333 15.84 -10.48 2.99
CA ALA A 333 16.99 -11.37 2.74
C ALA A 333 16.65 -12.85 3.00
N ALA A 334 15.72 -13.13 3.92
CA ALA A 334 15.30 -14.49 4.26
C ALA A 334 14.30 -15.11 3.27
N LEU A 335 13.72 -14.30 2.36
CA LEU A 335 12.69 -14.70 1.40
C LEU A 335 13.12 -14.40 -0.06
N PRO A 336 14.20 -15.02 -0.56
CA PRO A 336 14.62 -14.85 -1.94
C PRO A 336 13.49 -15.31 -2.89
N GLY A 337 13.14 -14.48 -3.86
CA GLY A 337 12.06 -14.74 -4.83
C GLY A 337 10.68 -14.18 -4.44
N VAL A 338 10.55 -13.60 -3.25
CA VAL A 338 9.37 -12.83 -2.84
C VAL A 338 9.73 -11.34 -2.84
N ASP A 339 8.90 -10.50 -3.48
CA ASP A 339 9.02 -9.03 -3.40
C ASP A 339 8.50 -8.57 -2.03
N VAL A 340 9.41 -8.38 -1.06
CA VAL A 340 9.05 -7.94 0.30
C VAL A 340 9.06 -6.43 0.35
N ARG A 341 7.90 -5.83 0.57
CA ARG A 341 7.71 -4.38 0.63
C ARG A 341 7.43 -3.94 2.07
N LEU A 342 8.45 -3.37 2.73
CA LEU A 342 8.27 -2.77 4.04
C LEU A 342 7.68 -1.37 3.87
N ARG A 343 6.46 -1.15 4.40
CA ARG A 343 5.71 0.10 4.28
C ARG A 343 5.37 0.66 5.65
N ARG A 344 5.07 1.97 5.69
CA ARG A 344 4.61 2.62 6.91
C ARG A 344 3.14 2.24 7.13
N MET A 345 2.90 1.47 8.20
CA MET A 345 1.56 1.08 8.64
C MET A 345 1.46 1.24 10.17
N GLN A 346 1.98 2.35 10.67
CA GLN A 346 2.02 2.68 12.10
C GLN A 346 1.14 3.87 12.43
#